data_05aefad179c46d9f9ee147b52119984b
#
_entry.id   05aefad179c46d9f9ee147b52119984b
#
_cell.length_a   1.000
_cell.length_b   1.000
_cell.length_c   1.000
_cell.angle_alpha   90.00
_cell.angle_beta   90.00
_cell.angle_gamma   90.00
#
_symmetry.space_group_name_H-M   'P 1'
#
loop_
_entity.id
_entity.type
_entity.pdbx_description
1 polymer ?
#
loop_
_entity_poly.entity_id
_entity_poly.type
_entity_poly.pdbx_seq_one_letter_code
_entity_poly.pdbx_strand_id
1 'polypeptide(L)'
;TAERPDIWVLTGTMNIATRILDMIETCREEILIAIPKAGEELVKQALPKLRHLHDKGVKATILTSDKFDKDVIKGLSKLATIKIKKGLFGGGIISDKHNVVILLGPEISHSNASEIIAICTDHAELSGFAKEYFEYLLKDTEDGK
;
A
#
# COMPACT_ATOMS: atom_id res chain seq x y z
N THR A 1 -26.71 -18.82 -2.63
CA THR A 1 -25.49 -18.29 -3.20
C THR A 1 -24.33 -18.48 -2.24
N ALA A 2 -23.22 -19.00 -2.73
CA ALA A 2 -22.03 -19.05 -1.93
C ALA A 2 -21.55 -17.62 -1.67
N GLU A 3 -21.55 -17.23 -0.45
CA GLU A 3 -21.09 -15.89 -0.10
C GLU A 3 -19.58 -15.86 -0.04
N ARG A 4 -19.03 -14.84 -0.65
CA ARG A 4 -17.60 -14.59 -0.55
C ARG A 4 -17.29 -14.13 0.87
N PRO A 5 -16.25 -14.66 1.52
CA PRO A 5 -15.89 -14.15 2.83
C PRO A 5 -15.46 -12.69 2.75
N ASP A 6 -15.85 -11.91 3.74
CA ASP A 6 -15.49 -10.50 3.85
C ASP A 6 -14.01 -10.31 4.20
N ILE A 7 -13.39 -11.35 4.72
CA ILE A 7 -11.98 -11.33 5.13
C ILE A 7 -11.33 -12.61 4.60
N TRP A 8 -10.19 -12.45 3.91
CA TRP A 8 -9.47 -13.62 3.40
C TRP A 8 -7.96 -13.37 3.45
N VAL A 9 -7.19 -14.43 3.33
CA VAL A 9 -5.74 -14.39 3.43
C VAL A 9 -5.13 -14.77 2.09
N LEU A 10 -4.12 -14.02 1.66
CA LEU A 10 -3.30 -14.36 0.52
C LEU A 10 -1.89 -14.68 1.00
N THR A 11 -1.29 -15.69 0.38
CA THR A 11 0.10 -16.05 0.61
C THR A 11 0.84 -16.07 -0.71
N GLY A 12 2.15 -15.92 -0.65
CA GLY A 12 3.00 -15.92 -1.84
C GLY A 12 3.15 -14.55 -2.47
N THR A 13 4.39 -14.19 -2.73
CA THR A 13 4.74 -12.87 -3.24
C THR A 13 3.99 -12.51 -4.53
N MET A 14 3.88 -13.46 -5.46
CA MET A 14 3.21 -13.22 -6.74
C MET A 14 1.72 -12.96 -6.57
N ASN A 15 1.06 -13.73 -5.71
CA ASN A 15 -0.37 -13.57 -5.46
C ASN A 15 -0.66 -12.22 -4.82
N ILE A 16 0.17 -11.83 -3.87
CA ILE A 16 0.02 -10.56 -3.16
C ILE A 16 0.28 -9.38 -4.11
N ALA A 17 1.34 -9.47 -4.90
CA ALA A 17 1.66 -8.43 -5.88
C ALA A 17 0.54 -8.25 -6.90
N THR A 18 0.00 -9.35 -7.39
CA THR A 18 -1.12 -9.33 -8.34
C THR A 18 -2.33 -8.61 -7.74
N ARG A 19 -2.66 -8.92 -6.49
CA ARG A 19 -3.78 -8.28 -5.80
C ARG A 19 -3.55 -6.77 -5.66
N ILE A 20 -2.36 -6.37 -5.23
CA ILE A 20 -2.04 -4.95 -5.04
C ILE A 20 -2.10 -4.19 -6.36
N LEU A 21 -1.50 -4.75 -7.41
CA LEU A 21 -1.52 -4.10 -8.73
C LEU A 21 -2.94 -3.99 -9.27
N ASP A 22 -3.79 -5.00 -9.04
CA ASP A 22 -5.19 -4.96 -9.44
C ASP A 22 -5.95 -3.85 -8.69
N MET A 23 -5.72 -3.70 -7.39
CA MET A 23 -6.34 -2.63 -6.61
C MET A 23 -5.94 -1.27 -7.12
N ILE A 24 -4.67 -1.08 -7.47
CA ILE A 24 -4.21 0.18 -8.05
C ILE A 24 -4.91 0.43 -9.38
N GLU A 25 -4.97 -0.58 -10.23
CA GLU A 25 -5.55 -0.44 -11.56
C GLU A 25 -7.05 -0.11 -11.53
N THR A 26 -7.78 -0.67 -10.58
CA THR A 26 -9.25 -0.52 -10.50
C THR A 26 -9.70 0.62 -9.59
N CYS A 27 -8.78 1.31 -8.94
CA CYS A 27 -9.12 2.41 -8.04
C CYS A 27 -9.74 3.59 -8.82
N ARG A 28 -10.77 4.20 -8.25
CA ARG A 28 -11.52 5.28 -8.92
C ARG A 28 -11.44 6.63 -8.22
N GLU A 29 -11.35 6.65 -6.91
CA GLU A 29 -11.43 7.91 -6.15
C GLU A 29 -10.18 8.21 -5.36
N GLU A 30 -9.77 7.29 -4.51
CA GLU A 30 -8.70 7.53 -3.56
C GLU A 30 -7.94 6.26 -3.27
N ILE A 31 -6.63 6.36 -3.15
CA ILE A 31 -5.80 5.25 -2.72
C ILE A 31 -4.80 5.72 -1.65
N LEU A 32 -4.70 4.94 -0.59
CA LEU A 32 -3.77 5.15 0.50
C LEU A 32 -2.82 3.95 0.55
N ILE A 33 -1.53 4.20 0.46
CA ILE A 33 -0.52 3.14 0.42
C ILE A 33 0.51 3.40 1.51
N ALA A 34 0.76 2.41 2.36
CA ALA A 34 1.89 2.43 3.28
C ALA A 34 2.84 1.32 2.86
N ILE A 35 4.08 1.68 2.57
CA ILE A 35 5.01 0.70 2.02
C ILE A 35 6.40 0.85 2.63
N PRO A 36 6.90 -0.20 3.32
CA PRO A 36 8.25 -0.19 3.88
C PRO A 36 9.29 -0.45 2.78
N LYS A 37 10.55 -0.30 3.13
CA LYS A 37 11.67 -0.47 2.18
C LYS A 37 11.58 -1.77 1.39
N ALA A 38 11.16 -2.86 2.01
CA ALA A 38 11.06 -4.16 1.35
C ALA A 38 10.11 -4.14 0.14
N GLY A 39 9.18 -3.20 0.10
CA GLY A 39 8.23 -3.07 -1.01
C GLY A 39 8.65 -2.11 -2.11
N GLU A 40 9.85 -1.56 -2.05
CA GLU A 40 10.29 -0.55 -3.02
C GLU A 40 10.23 -1.06 -4.48
N GLU A 41 10.61 -2.30 -4.70
CA GLU A 41 10.58 -2.89 -6.04
C GLU A 41 9.16 -3.00 -6.60
N LEU A 42 8.21 -3.35 -5.74
CA LEU A 42 6.80 -3.38 -6.15
C LEU A 42 6.31 -1.98 -6.54
N VAL A 43 6.73 -0.96 -5.80
CA VAL A 43 6.38 0.43 -6.14
C VAL A 43 6.91 0.80 -7.52
N LYS A 44 8.15 0.43 -7.82
CA LYS A 44 8.73 0.70 -9.14
C LYS A 44 7.91 0.04 -10.25
N GLN A 45 7.47 -1.19 -10.03
CA GLN A 45 6.63 -1.89 -11.00
C GLN A 45 5.26 -1.23 -11.14
N ALA A 46 4.77 -0.60 -10.09
CA ALA A 46 3.46 0.04 -10.08
C ALA A 46 3.46 1.46 -10.68
N LEU A 47 4.63 2.04 -10.95
CA LEU A 47 4.71 3.43 -11.42
C LEU A 47 3.82 3.74 -12.63
N PRO A 48 3.77 2.92 -13.69
CA PRO A 48 2.89 3.21 -14.82
C PRO A 48 1.42 3.23 -14.43
N LYS A 49 1.00 2.34 -13.52
CA LYS A 49 -0.38 2.30 -13.03
C LYS A 49 -0.71 3.49 -12.16
N LEU A 50 0.23 3.92 -11.32
CA LEU A 50 0.07 5.12 -10.49
C LEU A 50 -0.02 6.39 -11.36
N ARG A 51 0.76 6.45 -12.43
CA ARG A 51 0.67 7.54 -13.39
C ARG A 51 -0.72 7.59 -14.03
N HIS A 52 -1.25 6.44 -14.40
CA HIS A 52 -2.58 6.36 -14.98
C HIS A 52 -3.65 6.86 -14.00
N LEU A 53 -3.54 6.50 -12.71
CA LEU A 53 -4.44 7.01 -11.68
C LEU A 53 -4.34 8.52 -11.55
N HIS A 54 -3.12 9.04 -11.54
CA HIS A 54 -2.89 10.47 -11.46
C HIS A 54 -3.57 11.21 -12.63
N ASP A 55 -3.42 10.67 -13.83
CA ASP A 55 -4.00 11.27 -15.04
C ASP A 55 -5.53 11.26 -15.01
N LYS A 56 -6.11 10.29 -14.31
CA LYS A 56 -7.57 10.21 -14.14
C LYS A 56 -8.09 11.05 -12.97
N GLY A 57 -7.21 11.71 -12.25
CA GLY A 57 -7.61 12.53 -11.11
C GLY A 57 -7.83 11.77 -9.81
N VAL A 58 -7.37 10.53 -9.71
CA VAL A 58 -7.45 9.75 -8.47
C VAL A 58 -6.47 10.32 -7.45
N LYS A 59 -6.93 10.55 -6.24
CA LYS A 59 -6.09 11.05 -5.16
C LYS A 59 -5.28 9.92 -4.55
N ALA A 60 -3.96 10.06 -4.56
CA ALA A 60 -3.06 9.06 -4.00
C ALA A 60 -2.20 9.66 -2.89
N THR A 61 -2.12 8.95 -1.77
CA THR A 61 -1.22 9.28 -0.67
C THR A 61 -0.37 8.04 -0.39
N ILE A 62 0.95 8.21 -0.40
CA ILE A 62 1.88 7.11 -0.20
C ILE A 62 2.78 7.44 0.99
N LEU A 63 2.74 6.57 1.97
CA LEU A 63 3.58 6.62 3.15
C LEU A 63 4.75 5.67 2.94
N THR A 64 5.96 6.17 2.92
CA THR A 64 7.16 5.37 2.70
C THR A 64 8.08 5.39 3.91
N SER A 65 8.98 4.42 3.96
CA SER A 65 10.10 4.43 4.89
C SER A 65 11.12 5.51 4.48
N ASP A 66 11.89 5.99 5.45
CA ASP A 66 13.02 6.89 5.21
C ASP A 66 14.18 6.20 4.48
N LYS A 67 14.10 4.88 4.27
CA LYS A 67 15.14 4.11 3.58
C LYS A 67 14.95 4.02 2.07
N PHE A 68 13.86 4.55 1.55
CA PHE A 68 13.59 4.56 0.11
C PHE A 68 14.65 5.36 -0.65
N ASP A 69 14.98 4.90 -1.85
CA ASP A 69 15.84 5.62 -2.77
C ASP A 69 15.23 7.00 -3.08
N LYS A 70 16.07 8.01 -3.05
CA LYS A 70 15.61 9.41 -3.27
C LYS A 70 15.03 9.62 -4.66
N ASP A 71 15.56 8.94 -5.66
CA ASP A 71 15.05 9.06 -7.02
C ASP A 71 13.66 8.43 -7.15
N VAL A 72 13.41 7.34 -6.42
CA VAL A 72 12.08 6.74 -6.37
C VAL A 72 11.08 7.70 -5.73
N ILE A 73 11.44 8.30 -4.59
CA ILE A 73 10.61 9.30 -3.92
C ILE A 73 10.32 10.47 -4.85
N LYS A 74 11.33 10.96 -5.53
CA LYS A 74 11.17 12.08 -6.46
C LYS A 74 10.19 11.76 -7.59
N GLY A 75 10.29 10.55 -8.13
CA GLY A 75 9.35 10.09 -9.16
C GLY A 75 7.93 9.98 -8.65
N LEU A 76 7.77 9.40 -7.46
CA LEU A 76 6.45 9.25 -6.84
C LEU A 76 5.82 10.59 -6.49
N SER A 77 6.61 11.58 -6.06
CA SER A 77 6.09 12.88 -5.64
C SER A 77 5.40 13.64 -6.77
N LYS A 78 5.66 13.27 -8.00
CA LYS A 78 4.97 13.85 -9.17
C LYS A 78 3.58 13.26 -9.37
N LEU A 79 3.30 12.12 -8.76
CA LEU A 79 2.07 11.35 -8.98
C LEU A 79 1.18 11.28 -7.75
N ALA A 80 1.72 11.54 -6.56
CA ALA A 80 1.03 11.32 -5.30
C ALA A 80 1.57 12.26 -4.23
N THR A 81 0.80 12.40 -3.16
CA THR A 81 1.30 13.03 -1.93
C THR A 81 2.16 11.99 -1.22
N ILE A 82 3.43 12.30 -1.01
CA ILE A 82 4.37 11.39 -0.37
C ILE A 82 4.65 11.87 1.05
N LYS A 83 4.51 10.94 2.00
CA LYS A 83 4.87 11.16 3.39
C LYS A 83 5.93 10.13 3.79
N ILE A 84 6.93 10.57 4.52
CA ILE A 84 8.04 9.72 4.91
C ILE A 84 7.99 9.50 6.41
N LYS A 85 7.97 8.25 6.83
CA LYS A 85 7.95 7.88 8.24
C LYS A 85 9.18 7.07 8.59
N LYS A 86 9.98 7.62 9.49
CA LYS A 86 11.16 6.94 9.98
C LYS A 86 10.74 5.67 10.73
N GLY A 87 11.37 4.56 10.41
CA GLY A 87 11.10 3.29 11.08
C GLY A 87 9.82 2.59 10.66
N LEU A 88 9.22 2.97 9.54
CA LEU A 88 8.05 2.28 9.03
C LEU A 88 8.38 0.82 8.73
N PHE A 89 7.67 -0.11 9.36
CA PHE A 89 7.94 -1.55 9.21
C PHE A 89 6.80 -2.32 8.58
N GLY A 90 5.58 -1.85 8.67
CA GLY A 90 4.43 -2.52 8.11
C GLY A 90 3.96 -1.87 6.83
N GLY A 91 3.05 -2.52 6.14
CA GLY A 91 2.52 -1.98 4.91
C GLY A 91 1.07 -2.35 4.69
N GLY A 92 0.49 -1.72 3.72
CA GLY A 92 -0.89 -1.98 3.35
C GLY A 92 -1.38 -1.00 2.32
N ILE A 93 -2.59 -1.26 1.85
CA ILE A 93 -3.21 -0.45 0.83
C ILE A 93 -4.71 -0.36 1.10
N ILE A 94 -5.27 0.83 0.95
CA ILE A 94 -6.71 1.07 1.07
C ILE A 94 -7.15 1.76 -0.21
N SER A 95 -8.03 1.10 -0.96
CA SER A 95 -8.55 1.63 -2.21
C SER A 95 -10.02 1.98 -2.06
N ASP A 96 -10.38 3.20 -2.43
CA ASP A 96 -11.76 3.67 -2.44
C ASP A 96 -12.50 3.46 -1.11
N LYS A 97 -11.77 3.57 0.00
CA LYS A 97 -12.27 3.52 1.39
C LYS A 97 -12.75 2.16 1.88
N HIS A 98 -12.84 1.14 1.01
CA HIS A 98 -13.40 -0.14 1.45
C HIS A 98 -12.61 -1.38 1.05
N ASN A 99 -11.74 -1.30 0.07
CA ASN A 99 -10.86 -2.43 -0.28
C ASN A 99 -9.53 -2.28 0.43
N VAL A 100 -9.17 -3.25 1.24
CA VAL A 100 -7.99 -3.18 2.09
C VAL A 100 -7.12 -4.43 1.93
N VAL A 101 -5.82 -4.21 1.86
CA VAL A 101 -4.82 -5.25 2.01
C VAL A 101 -3.86 -4.81 3.10
N ILE A 102 -3.67 -5.66 4.10
CA ILE A 102 -2.68 -5.44 5.15
C ILE A 102 -1.57 -6.46 4.96
N LEU A 103 -0.35 -5.99 4.87
CA LEU A 103 0.81 -6.87 4.67
C LEU A 103 1.43 -7.20 6.01
N LEU A 104 1.53 -8.49 6.30
CA LEU A 104 2.17 -9.01 7.48
C LEU A 104 3.36 -9.84 7.03
N GLY A 105 4.54 -9.38 7.33
CA GLY A 105 5.74 -10.06 6.94
C GLY A 105 6.60 -10.43 8.13
N PRO A 106 7.55 -11.31 7.92
CA PRO A 106 8.56 -11.56 8.94
C PRO A 106 9.42 -10.32 9.10
N GLU A 107 10.08 -10.23 10.24
CA GLU A 107 11.05 -9.16 10.44
C GLU A 107 12.12 -9.20 9.36
N ILE A 108 12.54 -8.03 8.94
CA ILE A 108 13.44 -7.85 7.80
C ILE A 108 14.72 -8.70 7.91
N SER A 109 15.25 -8.84 9.10
CA SER A 109 16.51 -9.54 9.33
C SER A 109 16.47 -11.04 9.03
N HIS A 110 15.29 -11.62 8.98
CA HIS A 110 15.10 -13.05 8.78
C HIS A 110 14.13 -13.35 7.65
N SER A 111 13.83 -12.36 6.84
CA SER A 111 12.74 -12.48 5.90
C SER A 111 13.07 -13.39 4.73
N ASN A 112 12.17 -14.34 4.54
CA ASN A 112 12.01 -15.03 3.29
C ASN A 112 10.73 -14.43 2.67
N ALA A 113 10.82 -13.92 1.47
CA ALA A 113 9.68 -13.25 0.82
C ALA A 113 8.45 -14.17 0.71
N SER A 114 8.65 -15.47 0.68
CA SER A 114 7.57 -16.45 0.65
C SER A 114 6.75 -16.51 1.94
N GLU A 115 7.24 -15.93 3.02
CA GLU A 115 6.55 -15.92 4.31
C GLU A 115 5.65 -14.71 4.50
N ILE A 116 5.60 -13.79 3.53
CA ILE A 116 4.72 -12.64 3.60
C ILE A 116 3.28 -13.09 3.43
N ILE A 117 2.43 -12.60 4.33
CA ILE A 117 1.00 -12.89 4.33
C ILE A 117 0.25 -11.58 4.14
N ALA A 118 -0.79 -11.60 3.33
CA ALA A 118 -1.68 -10.45 3.19
C ALA A 118 -3.06 -10.79 3.73
N ILE A 119 -3.59 -9.89 4.54
CA ILE A 119 -4.99 -9.95 4.97
C ILE A 119 -5.77 -8.99 4.10
N CYS A 120 -6.78 -9.50 3.42
CA CYS A 120 -7.61 -8.73 2.51
C CYS A 120 -9.02 -8.63 3.05
N THR A 121 -9.65 -7.47 2.87
CA THR A 121 -11.02 -7.28 3.29
C THR A 121 -11.72 -6.21 2.48
N ASP A 122 -13.04 -6.36 2.33
CA ASP A 122 -13.94 -5.31 1.89
C ASP A 122 -15.00 -5.02 2.97
N HIS A 123 -14.81 -5.54 4.17
CA HIS A 123 -15.70 -5.32 5.30
C HIS A 123 -15.62 -3.87 5.76
N ALA A 124 -16.75 -3.17 5.76
CA ALA A 124 -16.78 -1.72 5.99
C ALA A 124 -16.16 -1.29 7.32
N GLU A 125 -16.46 -2.00 8.40
CA GLU A 125 -15.94 -1.64 9.71
C GLU A 125 -14.45 -1.86 9.83
N LEU A 126 -13.95 -2.97 9.29
CA LEU A 126 -12.52 -3.25 9.29
C LEU A 126 -11.76 -2.28 8.39
N SER A 127 -12.35 -1.90 7.26
CA SER A 127 -11.78 -0.90 6.38
C SER A 127 -11.69 0.47 7.07
N GLY A 128 -12.72 0.84 7.83
CA GLY A 128 -12.71 2.06 8.63
C GLY A 128 -11.61 2.05 9.67
N PHE A 129 -11.43 0.93 10.35
CA PHE A 129 -10.36 0.77 11.32
C PHE A 129 -8.99 0.89 10.67
N ALA A 130 -8.81 0.26 9.51
CA ALA A 130 -7.56 0.32 8.76
C ALA A 130 -7.24 1.76 8.34
N LYS A 131 -8.25 2.52 7.93
CA LYS A 131 -8.08 3.91 7.56
C LYS A 131 -7.64 4.77 8.75
N GLU A 132 -8.26 4.56 9.92
CA GLU A 132 -7.85 5.28 11.12
C GLU A 132 -6.41 4.96 11.51
N TYR A 133 -6.01 3.71 11.38
CA TYR A 133 -4.63 3.35 11.64
C TYR A 133 -3.67 4.01 10.65
N PHE A 134 -4.04 4.07 9.39
CA PHE A 134 -3.24 4.75 8.38
C PHE A 134 -3.09 6.25 8.72
N GLU A 135 -4.17 6.89 9.13
CA GLU A 135 -4.14 8.30 9.53
C GLU A 135 -3.26 8.50 10.76
N TYR A 136 -3.28 7.54 11.68
CA TYR A 136 -2.39 7.57 12.84
C TYR A 136 -0.92 7.50 12.39
N LEU A 137 -0.60 6.63 11.43
CA LEU A 137 0.75 6.53 10.90
C LEU A 137 1.23 7.80 10.19
N LEU A 138 0.32 8.60 9.67
CA LEU A 138 0.67 9.86 9.01
C LEU A 138 1.16 10.93 9.98
N LYS A 139 0.93 10.77 11.27
CA LYS A 139 1.46 11.70 12.26
C LYS A 139 2.98 11.57 12.35
N ASP A 140 3.65 12.67 12.60
CA ASP A 140 5.11 12.72 12.73
C ASP A 140 5.84 12.23 11.46
N THR A 141 5.29 12.59 10.30
CA THR A 141 5.91 12.29 9.01
C THR A 141 6.50 13.55 8.39
N GLU A 142 7.43 13.35 7.45
CA GLU A 142 7.99 14.40 6.64
C GLU A 142 7.46 14.30 5.21
N ASP A 143 7.35 15.45 4.54
CA ASP A 143 6.93 15.45 3.14
C ASP A 143 8.05 14.89 2.25
N GLY A 144 7.67 14.04 1.32
CA GLY A 144 8.56 13.52 0.28
C GLY A 144 8.62 14.47 -0.90
N LYS A 145 9.83 14.82 -1.30
CA LYS A 145 10.05 15.73 -2.43
C LYS A 145 10.97 15.11 -3.47
#